data_7fcbeed8fa78a4d9987631706b9bb421
#
_entry.id   7fcbeed8fa78a4d9987631706b9bb421
#
_cell.length_a   1.000
_cell.length_b   1.000
_cell.length_c   1.000
_cell.angle_alpha   90.00
_cell.angle_beta   90.00
_cell.angle_gamma   90.00
#
_symmetry.space_group_name_H-M   'P 1'
#
loop_
_entity.id
_entity.type
_entity.pdbx_description
1 polymer ?
#
loop_
_entity_poly.entity_id
_entity_poly.type
_entity_poly.pdbx_seq_one_letter_code
_entity_poly.pdbx_strand_id
1 'polypeptide(L)'
;MFRINRFNKGFTIVFIVIVVMMFLFLTGYAAQEEEEAVNYGIWSLVPPVLAITLCLVLREALISLFIAVWAGATILNNGNFWEGVNTTATTLVSSVADSWNASIILFFFVVGGLMGMIFFSGGGQAFLESLAKKAHNSKMAQIFAWLGGIVIFIDDYANSAFIGNLFRPLSDKYHISREKLAYIVDSTAAPVSSIFLISTWIGYQVGLIGDSIPAGVEVSPYYLWLSSIPYSFYSILAIIMVGVIAYTGRDYGPMLKAEIRARTTGELWEKDSRPLSGTTELKVAEKASLKPANLWVPLALLVILSFYFMWTTGGGSEAESFSQAISDADSMFAILLATLISFIVAMIMYIVQKIASVAEIMDSFMGGARMMVYATLVLITAWSIGSICDELGTAPFIVGALGDSLSPVILPILTFIISALIAISTGTSWGTMAIVTPIVIPLGVSVGAALPIVTSSVLTGAVMGDHCSPISDTTVMSSTFAGSDHIDHVRTQIPYAITVALIAAFCYILAGIGVPVIIDIIIGIVLVYVLVYMLSSISAKQLGITFPLKEVLEEEKE
;
A
#
# COMPACT_ATOMS: atom_id res chain seq x y z
N MET A 1 -16.82 -30.44 -17.49
CA MET A 1 -18.24 -30.12 -17.24
C MET A 1 -18.49 -29.32 -15.95
N PHE A 2 -17.49 -29.13 -15.06
CA PHE A 2 -17.63 -28.40 -13.77
C PHE A 2 -17.26 -26.90 -13.81
N ARG A 3 -16.69 -26.37 -14.90
CA ARG A 3 -16.29 -24.95 -15.03
C ARG A 3 -17.45 -23.96 -15.28
N ILE A 4 -18.53 -24.41 -15.87
CA ILE A 4 -19.66 -23.54 -16.24
C ILE A 4 -20.52 -23.15 -15.01
N ASN A 5 -20.53 -23.98 -13.95
CA ASN A 5 -21.40 -23.76 -12.79
C ASN A 5 -20.86 -22.72 -11.76
N ARG A 6 -19.54 -22.42 -11.75
CA ARG A 6 -18.99 -21.34 -10.89
C ARG A 6 -19.15 -19.96 -11.54
N PHE A 7 -18.97 -19.87 -12.85
CA PHE A 7 -19.18 -18.63 -13.60
C PHE A 7 -20.65 -18.18 -13.54
N ASN A 8 -21.60 -19.12 -13.62
CA ASN A 8 -23.03 -18.83 -13.49
C ASN A 8 -23.42 -18.35 -12.07
N LYS A 9 -22.81 -18.88 -11.00
CA LYS A 9 -23.13 -18.42 -9.64
C LYS A 9 -22.59 -17.03 -9.36
N GLY A 10 -21.36 -16.70 -9.76
CA GLY A 10 -20.78 -15.37 -9.62
C GLY A 10 -21.54 -14.33 -10.44
N PHE A 11 -21.82 -14.64 -11.70
CA PHE A 11 -22.62 -13.79 -12.59
C PHE A 11 -24.06 -13.59 -12.08
N THR A 12 -24.68 -14.65 -11.54
CA THR A 12 -26.02 -14.57 -10.94
C THR A 12 -26.02 -13.70 -9.69
N ILE A 13 -25.01 -13.80 -8.83
CA ILE A 13 -24.90 -12.95 -7.64
C ILE A 13 -24.66 -11.49 -8.02
N VAL A 14 -23.76 -11.22 -8.96
CA VAL A 14 -23.51 -9.85 -9.47
C VAL A 14 -24.76 -9.28 -10.14
N PHE A 15 -25.45 -10.08 -10.96
CA PHE A 15 -26.70 -9.68 -11.59
C PHE A 15 -27.81 -9.42 -10.56
N ILE A 16 -27.93 -10.27 -9.52
CA ILE A 16 -28.87 -10.05 -8.42
C ILE A 16 -28.52 -8.81 -7.62
N VAL A 17 -27.24 -8.57 -7.31
CA VAL A 17 -26.79 -7.36 -6.61
C VAL A 17 -27.09 -6.11 -7.45
N ILE A 18 -26.80 -6.13 -8.73
CA ILE A 18 -27.12 -5.01 -9.66
C ILE A 18 -28.64 -4.80 -9.76
N VAL A 19 -29.43 -5.86 -9.86
CA VAL A 19 -30.91 -5.77 -9.96
C VAL A 19 -31.52 -5.32 -8.62
N VAL A 20 -31.02 -5.81 -7.50
CA VAL A 20 -31.46 -5.37 -6.16
C VAL A 20 -31.07 -3.90 -5.92
N MET A 21 -29.88 -3.48 -6.34
CA MET A 21 -29.48 -2.09 -6.31
C MET A 21 -30.36 -1.22 -7.22
N MET A 22 -30.62 -1.63 -8.47
CA MET A 22 -31.58 -0.93 -9.36
C MET A 22 -32.97 -0.85 -8.75
N PHE A 23 -33.45 -1.91 -8.10
CA PHE A 23 -34.79 -1.93 -7.49
C PHE A 23 -34.87 -1.02 -6.25
N LEU A 24 -33.82 -1.01 -5.42
CA LEU A 24 -33.70 -0.08 -4.30
C LEU A 24 -33.58 1.38 -4.77
N PHE A 25 -32.91 1.63 -5.90
CA PHE A 25 -32.85 2.94 -6.55
C PHE A 25 -34.23 3.45 -7.02
N LEU A 26 -35.03 2.58 -7.61
CA LEU A 26 -36.35 2.95 -8.13
C LEU A 26 -37.39 3.24 -7.03
N THR A 27 -37.21 2.69 -5.84
CA THR A 27 -38.20 2.81 -4.77
C THR A 27 -37.84 3.83 -3.68
N GLY A 28 -36.58 4.29 -3.60
CA GLY A 28 -36.08 5.11 -2.48
C GLY A 28 -35.95 6.61 -2.74
N TYR A 29 -36.00 7.07 -3.99
CA TYR A 29 -35.54 8.41 -4.36
C TYR A 29 -36.62 9.42 -4.73
N ALA A 30 -37.87 9.20 -4.34
CA ALA A 30 -38.98 10.07 -4.71
C ALA A 30 -39.32 11.16 -3.67
N ALA A 31 -38.36 11.67 -2.89
CA ALA A 31 -38.59 12.82 -2.01
C ALA A 31 -37.28 13.43 -1.54
N GLN A 32 -36.84 14.53 -2.14
CA GLN A 32 -36.32 15.71 -1.44
C GLN A 32 -35.84 16.77 -2.44
N GLU A 33 -36.61 17.83 -2.60
CA GLU A 33 -36.14 19.12 -3.10
C GLU A 33 -35.88 19.98 -1.86
N GLU A 34 -34.62 20.41 -1.65
CA GLU A 34 -34.24 21.66 -0.95
C GLU A 34 -32.72 21.81 -1.01
N GLU A 35 -32.23 23.05 -1.28
CA GLU A 35 -30.83 23.45 -1.48
C GLU A 35 -29.99 23.45 -0.16
N GLU A 36 -29.95 22.37 0.58
CA GLU A 36 -28.91 22.10 1.59
C GLU A 36 -27.95 21.05 1.03
N ALA A 37 -26.67 21.13 1.42
CA ALA A 37 -25.66 20.15 1.02
C ALA A 37 -26.23 18.74 1.11
N VAL A 38 -26.39 18.07 -0.03
CA VAL A 38 -27.11 16.81 -0.11
C VAL A 38 -26.41 15.78 0.77
N ASN A 39 -27.06 15.40 1.87
CA ASN A 39 -26.55 14.36 2.75
C ASN A 39 -26.98 12.99 2.25
N TYR A 40 -26.07 12.30 1.58
CA TYR A 40 -26.33 10.95 1.05
C TYR A 40 -26.45 9.87 2.14
N GLY A 41 -26.08 10.17 3.39
CA GLY A 41 -26.20 9.23 4.51
C GLY A 41 -25.56 7.88 4.22
N ILE A 42 -26.30 6.80 4.47
CA ILE A 42 -25.82 5.42 4.26
C ILE A 42 -25.47 5.12 2.79
N TRP A 43 -26.02 5.86 1.83
CA TRP A 43 -25.74 5.67 0.39
C TRP A 43 -24.29 6.01 0.05
N SER A 44 -23.64 6.87 0.84
CA SER A 44 -22.22 7.18 0.68
C SER A 44 -21.29 5.95 0.87
N LEU A 45 -21.77 4.91 1.58
CA LEU A 45 -21.02 3.66 1.78
C LEU A 45 -21.17 2.68 0.60
N VAL A 46 -22.11 2.91 -0.32
CA VAL A 46 -22.38 1.97 -1.43
C VAL A 46 -21.15 1.79 -2.33
N PRO A 47 -20.48 2.84 -2.84
CA PRO A 47 -19.32 2.65 -3.71
C PRO A 47 -18.19 1.83 -3.06
N PRO A 48 -17.67 2.18 -1.86
CA PRO A 48 -16.56 1.43 -1.28
C PRO A 48 -16.95 -0.01 -0.91
N VAL A 49 -18.16 -0.24 -0.36
CA VAL A 49 -18.64 -1.59 -0.04
C VAL A 49 -18.79 -2.43 -1.31
N LEU A 50 -19.31 -1.84 -2.38
CA LEU A 50 -19.46 -2.51 -3.67
C LEU A 50 -18.10 -2.86 -4.28
N ALA A 51 -17.14 -1.92 -4.29
CA ALA A 51 -15.78 -2.16 -4.76
C ALA A 51 -15.13 -3.34 -4.04
N ILE A 52 -15.10 -3.31 -2.70
CA ILE A 52 -14.49 -4.36 -1.88
C ILE A 52 -15.17 -5.70 -2.13
N THR A 53 -16.51 -5.72 -2.13
CA THR A 53 -17.28 -6.95 -2.32
C THR A 53 -17.03 -7.55 -3.69
N LEU A 54 -17.08 -6.72 -4.76
CA LEU A 54 -16.83 -7.19 -6.13
C LEU A 54 -15.38 -7.65 -6.32
N CYS A 55 -14.39 -6.94 -5.78
CA CYS A 55 -12.99 -7.37 -5.82
C CYS A 55 -12.82 -8.78 -5.23
N LEU A 56 -13.40 -9.04 -4.07
CA LEU A 56 -13.29 -10.34 -3.39
C LEU A 56 -14.07 -11.46 -4.12
N VAL A 57 -15.21 -11.14 -4.73
CA VAL A 57 -16.08 -12.12 -5.42
C VAL A 57 -15.60 -12.40 -6.84
N LEU A 58 -15.29 -11.36 -7.62
CA LEU A 58 -14.87 -11.47 -9.02
C LEU A 58 -13.37 -11.81 -9.14
N ARG A 59 -12.58 -11.51 -8.13
CA ARG A 59 -11.11 -11.59 -8.15
C ARG A 59 -10.53 -10.80 -9.33
N GLU A 60 -11.10 -9.63 -9.55
CA GLU A 60 -10.70 -8.74 -10.63
C GLU A 60 -10.89 -7.29 -10.17
N ALA A 61 -9.78 -6.55 -10.02
CA ALA A 61 -9.79 -5.22 -9.41
C ALA A 61 -10.37 -4.16 -10.37
N LEU A 62 -9.88 -4.09 -11.60
CA LEU A 62 -10.21 -3.01 -12.53
C LEU A 62 -11.72 -2.90 -12.80
N ILE A 63 -12.37 -4.03 -13.14
CA ILE A 63 -13.82 -4.06 -13.41
C ILE A 63 -14.60 -3.73 -12.14
N SER A 64 -14.17 -4.25 -10.99
CA SER A 64 -14.84 -4.04 -9.70
C SER A 64 -14.84 -2.56 -9.30
N LEU A 65 -13.68 -1.91 -9.41
CA LEU A 65 -13.52 -0.49 -9.15
C LEU A 65 -14.33 0.35 -10.15
N PHE A 66 -14.27 0.03 -11.43
CA PHE A 66 -15.02 0.75 -12.45
C PHE A 66 -16.54 0.71 -12.20
N ILE A 67 -17.09 -0.46 -11.84
CA ILE A 67 -18.50 -0.60 -11.48
C ILE A 67 -18.85 0.23 -10.25
N ALA A 68 -17.97 0.27 -9.25
CA ALA A 68 -18.18 1.02 -8.03
C ALA A 68 -18.14 2.55 -8.27
N VAL A 69 -17.19 3.03 -9.09
CA VAL A 69 -17.14 4.44 -9.52
C VAL A 69 -18.44 4.82 -10.23
N TRP A 70 -18.87 3.99 -11.21
CA TRP A 70 -20.13 4.23 -11.93
C TRP A 70 -21.36 4.20 -11.01
N ALA A 71 -21.43 3.27 -10.06
CA ALA A 71 -22.54 3.22 -9.09
C ALA A 71 -22.58 4.48 -8.23
N GLY A 72 -21.42 4.93 -7.71
CA GLY A 72 -21.33 6.16 -6.93
C GLY A 72 -21.68 7.40 -7.75
N ALA A 73 -21.14 7.50 -8.97
CA ALA A 73 -21.48 8.58 -9.91
C ALA A 73 -22.99 8.60 -10.24
N THR A 74 -23.64 7.44 -10.32
CA THR A 74 -25.08 7.36 -10.52
C THR A 74 -25.85 7.83 -9.30
N ILE A 75 -25.37 7.56 -8.06
CA ILE A 75 -25.95 8.09 -6.83
C ILE A 75 -25.84 9.61 -6.80
N LEU A 76 -24.68 10.19 -7.10
CA LEU A 76 -24.47 11.64 -7.19
C LEU A 76 -25.45 12.32 -8.14
N ASN A 77 -25.85 11.63 -9.22
CA ASN A 77 -26.79 12.12 -10.21
C ASN A 77 -28.22 11.60 -10.00
N ASN A 78 -28.65 11.43 -8.73
CA ASN A 78 -30.01 11.05 -8.38
C ASN A 78 -30.56 9.81 -9.11
N GLY A 79 -29.69 8.81 -9.35
CA GLY A 79 -30.07 7.58 -10.04
C GLY A 79 -30.10 7.68 -11.57
N ASN A 80 -29.70 8.81 -12.17
CA ASN A 80 -29.66 8.95 -13.63
C ASN A 80 -28.48 8.17 -14.21
N PHE A 81 -28.77 7.10 -14.94
CA PHE A 81 -27.80 6.21 -15.56
C PHE A 81 -26.82 6.94 -16.50
N TRP A 82 -27.36 7.77 -17.40
CA TRP A 82 -26.54 8.43 -18.43
C TRP A 82 -25.64 9.53 -17.84
N GLU A 83 -26.16 10.29 -16.90
CA GLU A 83 -25.35 11.26 -16.16
C GLU A 83 -24.31 10.56 -15.29
N GLY A 84 -24.64 9.41 -14.70
CA GLY A 84 -23.67 8.56 -14.00
C GLY A 84 -22.51 8.10 -14.89
N VAL A 85 -22.79 7.74 -16.16
CA VAL A 85 -21.73 7.41 -17.14
C VAL A 85 -20.87 8.64 -17.45
N ASN A 86 -21.50 9.80 -17.67
CA ASN A 86 -20.81 11.06 -17.94
C ASN A 86 -19.90 11.46 -16.76
N THR A 87 -20.43 11.45 -15.54
CA THR A 87 -19.68 11.73 -14.31
C THR A 87 -18.53 10.74 -14.12
N THR A 88 -18.75 9.44 -14.38
CA THR A 88 -17.66 8.45 -14.34
C THR A 88 -16.51 8.83 -15.28
N ALA A 89 -16.84 9.18 -16.54
CA ALA A 89 -15.82 9.56 -17.51
C ALA A 89 -15.07 10.84 -17.09
N THR A 90 -15.79 11.86 -16.61
CA THR A 90 -15.17 13.11 -16.13
C THR A 90 -14.30 12.87 -14.90
N THR A 91 -14.71 12.04 -13.93
CA THR A 91 -13.92 11.70 -12.74
C THR A 91 -12.65 10.94 -13.12
N LEU A 92 -12.71 9.97 -14.03
CA LEU A 92 -11.52 9.29 -14.55
C LEU A 92 -10.54 10.27 -15.21
N VAL A 93 -11.05 11.21 -16.03
CA VAL A 93 -10.22 12.24 -16.67
C VAL A 93 -9.61 13.16 -15.63
N SER A 94 -10.36 13.63 -14.65
CA SER A 94 -9.88 14.48 -13.57
C SER A 94 -8.81 13.78 -12.72
N SER A 95 -8.99 12.48 -12.44
CA SER A 95 -7.99 11.68 -11.72
C SER A 95 -6.65 11.59 -12.47
N VAL A 96 -6.68 11.54 -13.80
CA VAL A 96 -5.44 11.55 -14.63
C VAL A 96 -4.87 12.97 -14.76
N ALA A 97 -5.72 13.98 -14.83
CA ALA A 97 -5.32 15.39 -15.01
C ALA A 97 -4.76 16.04 -13.74
N ASP A 98 -4.98 15.44 -12.58
CA ASP A 98 -4.35 15.86 -11.34
C ASP A 98 -2.82 15.74 -11.44
N SER A 99 -2.10 16.79 -11.06
CA SER A 99 -0.63 16.86 -11.25
C SER A 99 0.13 15.83 -10.41
N TRP A 100 -0.37 15.53 -9.21
CA TRP A 100 0.20 14.52 -8.33
C TRP A 100 0.01 13.11 -8.92
N ASN A 101 -1.21 12.76 -9.30
CA ASN A 101 -1.53 11.48 -9.93
C ASN A 101 -0.80 11.30 -11.26
N ALA A 102 -0.72 12.36 -12.09
CA ALA A 102 0.03 12.34 -13.35
C ALA A 102 1.52 12.07 -13.11
N SER A 103 2.11 12.64 -12.06
CA SER A 103 3.50 12.38 -11.67
C SER A 103 3.70 10.92 -11.25
N ILE A 104 2.76 10.32 -10.53
CA ILE A 104 2.77 8.90 -10.17
C ILE A 104 2.69 8.01 -11.43
N ILE A 105 1.79 8.32 -12.36
CA ILE A 105 1.64 7.57 -13.62
C ILE A 105 2.96 7.59 -14.42
N LEU A 106 3.57 8.76 -14.57
CA LEU A 106 4.85 8.90 -15.26
C LEU A 106 5.97 8.17 -14.51
N PHE A 107 6.03 8.31 -13.18
CA PHE A 107 6.98 7.57 -12.34
C PHE A 107 6.85 6.06 -12.55
N PHE A 108 5.63 5.51 -12.58
CA PHE A 108 5.38 4.08 -12.83
C PHE A 108 6.01 3.60 -14.14
N PHE A 109 5.76 4.30 -15.23
CA PHE A 109 6.33 3.93 -16.54
C PHE A 109 7.85 4.07 -16.56
N VAL A 110 8.39 5.14 -16.00
CA VAL A 110 9.84 5.38 -16.01
C VAL A 110 10.58 4.41 -15.09
N VAL A 111 10.08 4.16 -13.88
CA VAL A 111 10.71 3.20 -12.95
C VAL A 111 10.59 1.76 -13.44
N GLY A 112 9.43 1.38 -14.00
CA GLY A 112 9.26 0.07 -14.63
C GLY A 112 10.24 -0.11 -15.79
N GLY A 113 10.36 0.90 -16.65
CA GLY A 113 11.32 0.93 -17.76
C GLY A 113 12.78 0.89 -17.28
N LEU A 114 13.14 1.67 -16.25
CA LEU A 114 14.47 1.65 -15.63
C LEU A 114 14.81 0.25 -15.09
N MET A 115 13.87 -0.41 -14.44
CA MET A 115 14.04 -1.78 -13.95
C MET A 115 14.24 -2.77 -15.11
N GLY A 116 13.46 -2.64 -16.20
CA GLY A 116 13.66 -3.42 -17.42
C GLY A 116 15.09 -3.31 -17.94
N MET A 117 15.63 -2.09 -18.01
CA MET A 117 17.00 -1.83 -18.44
C MET A 117 18.05 -2.39 -17.46
N ILE A 118 17.84 -2.27 -16.14
CA ILE A 118 18.74 -2.81 -15.11
C ILE A 118 18.85 -4.33 -15.24
N PHE A 119 17.72 -5.03 -15.40
CA PHE A 119 17.72 -6.47 -15.61
C PHE A 119 18.39 -6.85 -16.95
N PHE A 120 18.07 -6.12 -18.01
CA PHE A 120 18.67 -6.33 -19.34
C PHE A 120 20.20 -6.17 -19.33
N SER A 121 20.72 -5.21 -18.56
CA SER A 121 22.18 -4.97 -18.43
C SER A 121 22.96 -6.08 -17.71
N GLY A 122 22.25 -7.01 -17.04
CA GLY A 122 22.85 -8.01 -16.14
C GLY A 122 23.12 -7.49 -14.72
N GLY A 123 22.78 -6.23 -14.41
CA GLY A 123 22.96 -5.66 -13.08
C GLY A 123 22.12 -6.36 -12.01
N GLY A 124 20.85 -6.67 -12.33
CA GLY A 124 19.97 -7.45 -11.47
C GLY A 124 20.50 -8.86 -11.20
N GLN A 125 21.02 -9.55 -12.23
CA GLN A 125 21.62 -10.88 -12.06
C GLN A 125 22.88 -10.83 -11.17
N ALA A 126 23.76 -9.84 -11.36
CA ALA A 126 24.95 -9.67 -10.52
C ALA A 126 24.61 -9.46 -9.03
N PHE A 127 23.52 -8.70 -8.76
CA PHE A 127 23.01 -8.52 -7.40
C PHE A 127 22.49 -9.84 -6.82
N LEU A 128 21.69 -10.57 -7.59
CA LEU A 128 21.17 -11.88 -7.17
C LEU A 128 22.27 -12.87 -6.84
N GLU A 129 23.33 -12.96 -7.68
CA GLU A 129 24.48 -13.81 -7.41
C GLU A 129 25.22 -13.39 -6.14
N SER A 130 25.30 -12.08 -5.86
CA SER A 130 25.91 -11.54 -4.65
C SER A 130 25.08 -11.89 -3.39
N LEU A 131 23.76 -11.76 -3.46
CA LEU A 131 22.86 -12.14 -2.37
C LEU A 131 22.74 -13.65 -2.20
N ALA A 132 22.71 -14.40 -3.31
CA ALA A 132 22.64 -15.86 -3.29
C ALA A 132 23.85 -16.51 -2.64
N LYS A 133 25.02 -15.83 -2.62
CA LYS A 133 26.19 -16.25 -1.84
C LYS A 133 26.01 -16.07 -0.34
N LYS A 134 25.11 -15.18 0.09
CA LYS A 134 24.82 -14.86 1.51
C LYS A 134 23.50 -15.46 1.99
N ALA A 135 22.49 -15.52 1.12
CA ALA A 135 21.22 -16.17 1.41
C ALA A 135 21.36 -17.67 1.15
N HIS A 136 21.26 -18.47 2.17
CA HIS A 136 21.38 -19.93 2.06
C HIS A 136 20.02 -20.63 2.13
N ASN A 137 18.93 -19.90 2.44
CA ASN A 137 17.60 -20.46 2.60
C ASN A 137 16.52 -19.37 2.47
N SER A 138 15.26 -19.79 2.40
CA SER A 138 14.06 -18.95 2.34
C SER A 138 13.98 -17.93 3.48
N LYS A 139 14.38 -18.30 4.70
CA LYS A 139 14.41 -17.41 5.87
C LYS A 139 15.30 -16.19 5.63
N MET A 140 16.54 -16.42 5.16
CA MET A 140 17.48 -15.31 4.91
C MET A 140 17.03 -14.42 3.76
N ALA A 141 16.42 -15.00 2.71
CA ALA A 141 15.87 -14.23 1.61
C ALA A 141 14.76 -13.26 2.08
N GLN A 142 13.85 -13.73 2.93
CA GLN A 142 12.80 -12.91 3.53
C GLN A 142 13.36 -11.81 4.46
N ILE A 143 14.36 -12.16 5.30
CA ILE A 143 15.02 -11.18 6.18
C ILE A 143 15.73 -10.10 5.36
N PHE A 144 16.38 -10.45 4.26
CA PHE A 144 17.02 -9.45 3.40
C PHE A 144 16.00 -8.56 2.69
N ALA A 145 14.86 -9.09 2.24
CA ALA A 145 13.78 -8.28 1.68
C ALA A 145 13.20 -7.31 2.74
N TRP A 146 12.94 -7.79 3.95
CA TRP A 146 12.48 -6.99 5.09
C TRP A 146 13.46 -5.87 5.45
N LEU A 147 14.75 -6.19 5.63
CA LEU A 147 15.77 -5.17 5.93
C LEU A 147 15.93 -4.17 4.78
N GLY A 148 15.87 -4.65 3.53
CA GLY A 148 15.87 -3.79 2.35
C GLY A 148 14.71 -2.80 2.37
N GLY A 149 13.51 -3.25 2.71
CA GLY A 149 12.32 -2.40 2.85
C GLY A 149 12.48 -1.34 3.96
N ILE A 150 13.12 -1.68 5.07
CA ILE A 150 13.40 -0.69 6.14
C ILE A 150 14.45 0.34 5.68
N VAL A 151 15.44 -0.06 4.88
CA VAL A 151 16.50 0.84 4.40
C VAL A 151 15.99 1.84 3.36
N ILE A 152 14.99 1.46 2.55
CA ILE A 152 14.38 2.37 1.56
C ILE A 152 13.16 3.06 2.18
N PHE A 153 13.39 3.96 3.10
CA PHE A 153 12.35 4.64 3.91
C PHE A 153 11.84 5.95 3.32
N ILE A 154 12.43 6.44 2.23
CA ILE A 154 12.20 7.79 1.68
C ILE A 154 10.77 7.97 1.26
N ASP A 155 10.22 6.94 0.59
CA ASP A 155 8.92 6.96 -0.04
C ASP A 155 8.39 5.52 -0.20
N ASP A 156 7.12 5.31 0.03
CA ASP A 156 6.48 4.00 -0.02
C ASP A 156 6.33 3.47 -1.46
N TYR A 157 6.07 4.34 -2.43
CA TYR A 157 6.01 3.97 -3.85
C TYR A 157 7.39 3.54 -4.36
N ALA A 158 8.43 4.33 -4.05
CA ALA A 158 9.80 3.98 -4.37
C ALA A 158 10.22 2.67 -3.68
N ASN A 159 9.88 2.50 -2.38
CA ASN A 159 10.13 1.28 -1.63
C ASN A 159 9.52 0.06 -2.35
N SER A 160 8.23 0.11 -2.63
CA SER A 160 7.50 -0.97 -3.29
C SER A 160 8.13 -1.33 -4.64
N ALA A 161 8.45 -0.32 -5.45
CA ALA A 161 9.06 -0.52 -6.76
C ALA A 161 10.43 -1.20 -6.67
N PHE A 162 11.28 -0.76 -5.73
CA PHE A 162 12.63 -1.32 -5.58
C PHE A 162 12.61 -2.69 -4.96
N ILE A 163 11.99 -2.84 -3.79
CA ILE A 163 12.03 -4.10 -3.04
C ILE A 163 11.30 -5.19 -3.79
N GLY A 164 10.11 -4.90 -4.34
CA GLY A 164 9.34 -5.87 -5.11
C GLY A 164 10.14 -6.42 -6.29
N ASN A 165 10.67 -5.55 -7.15
CA ASN A 165 11.43 -5.98 -8.31
C ASN A 165 12.76 -6.64 -7.95
N LEU A 166 13.50 -6.07 -6.98
CA LEU A 166 14.84 -6.50 -6.64
C LEU A 166 14.86 -7.87 -5.97
N PHE A 167 13.90 -8.13 -5.06
CA PHE A 167 13.86 -9.39 -4.31
C PHE A 167 13.01 -10.48 -4.98
N ARG A 168 12.23 -10.13 -6.00
CA ARG A 168 11.40 -11.09 -6.73
C ARG A 168 12.18 -12.32 -7.22
N PRO A 169 13.32 -12.20 -7.95
CA PRO A 169 14.05 -13.38 -8.42
C PRO A 169 14.70 -14.18 -7.28
N LEU A 170 15.09 -13.51 -6.18
CA LEU A 170 15.62 -14.21 -5.01
C LEU A 170 14.52 -15.01 -4.30
N SER A 171 13.33 -14.44 -4.19
CA SER A 171 12.15 -15.10 -3.62
C SER A 171 11.74 -16.31 -4.45
N ASP A 172 11.78 -16.20 -5.78
CA ASP A 172 11.50 -17.28 -6.71
C ASP A 172 12.48 -18.45 -6.52
N LYS A 173 13.77 -18.13 -6.41
CA LYS A 173 14.83 -19.13 -6.21
C LYS A 173 14.63 -19.95 -4.94
N TYR A 174 14.10 -19.34 -3.86
CA TYR A 174 13.87 -20.01 -2.58
C TYR A 174 12.41 -20.41 -2.37
N HIS A 175 11.62 -20.47 -3.44
CA HIS A 175 10.21 -20.90 -3.42
C HIS A 175 9.38 -20.17 -2.35
N ILE A 176 9.59 -18.84 -2.23
CA ILE A 176 8.75 -17.96 -1.43
C ILE A 176 7.57 -17.55 -2.32
N SER A 177 6.36 -17.68 -1.82
CA SER A 177 5.16 -17.30 -2.59
C SER A 177 5.16 -15.81 -2.95
N ARG A 178 4.55 -15.47 -4.08
CA ARG A 178 4.46 -14.08 -4.54
C ARG A 178 3.63 -13.23 -3.60
N GLU A 179 2.60 -13.81 -3.01
CA GLU A 179 1.78 -13.21 -1.97
C GLU A 179 2.61 -12.85 -0.74
N LYS A 180 3.57 -13.71 -0.38
CA LYS A 180 4.47 -13.46 0.76
C LYS A 180 5.44 -12.32 0.47
N LEU A 181 6.03 -12.29 -0.72
CA LEU A 181 6.88 -11.18 -1.13
C LEU A 181 6.09 -9.86 -1.15
N ALA A 182 4.89 -9.86 -1.73
CA ALA A 182 4.01 -8.70 -1.76
C ALA A 182 3.68 -8.19 -0.35
N TYR A 183 3.39 -9.09 0.60
CA TYR A 183 3.18 -8.75 2.01
C TYR A 183 4.42 -8.12 2.67
N ILE A 184 5.63 -8.65 2.41
CA ILE A 184 6.88 -8.06 2.95
C ILE A 184 7.07 -6.65 2.41
N VAL A 185 6.84 -6.45 1.11
CA VAL A 185 6.96 -5.16 0.43
C VAL A 185 5.96 -4.17 1.00
N ASP A 186 4.69 -4.50 1.03
CA ASP A 186 3.61 -3.63 1.48
C ASP A 186 3.77 -3.22 2.94
N SER A 187 4.07 -4.19 3.82
CA SER A 187 4.28 -3.95 5.25
C SER A 187 5.59 -3.21 5.58
N THR A 188 6.49 -3.03 4.63
CA THR A 188 7.71 -2.22 4.79
C THR A 188 7.70 -0.95 3.93
N ALA A 189 6.65 -0.69 3.18
CA ALA A 189 6.47 0.54 2.41
C ALA A 189 5.82 1.65 3.27
N ALA A 190 4.50 1.79 3.25
CA ALA A 190 3.79 2.81 4.00
C ALA A 190 4.07 2.77 5.52
N PRO A 191 4.10 1.61 6.22
CA PRO A 191 4.44 1.58 7.63
C PRO A 191 5.82 2.16 7.96
N VAL A 192 6.82 1.94 7.11
CA VAL A 192 8.18 2.48 7.31
C VAL A 192 8.20 3.97 7.00
N SER A 193 7.72 4.39 5.82
CA SER A 193 7.77 5.79 5.37
C SER A 193 6.99 6.73 6.30
N SER A 194 5.91 6.24 6.93
CA SER A 194 5.06 7.03 7.84
C SER A 194 5.70 7.41 9.18
N ILE A 195 6.76 6.71 9.61
CA ILE A 195 7.41 6.92 10.92
C ILE A 195 8.87 7.37 10.83
N PHE A 196 9.48 7.36 9.63
CA PHE A 196 10.86 7.78 9.46
C PHE A 196 10.98 9.31 9.44
N LEU A 197 12.08 9.81 10.06
CA LEU A 197 12.32 11.25 10.28
C LEU A 197 12.60 12.06 9.01
N ILE A 198 12.83 11.39 7.89
CA ILE A 198 13.09 12.00 6.59
C ILE A 198 12.40 11.14 5.54
N SER A 199 11.19 11.51 5.14
CA SER A 199 10.41 10.83 4.11
C SER A 199 9.47 11.81 3.42
N THR A 200 8.86 11.41 2.29
CA THR A 200 7.81 12.18 1.62
C THR A 200 6.59 12.42 2.52
N TRP A 201 6.38 11.52 3.49
CA TRP A 201 5.24 11.57 4.40
C TRP A 201 5.32 12.65 5.46
N ILE A 202 6.54 12.99 5.91
CA ILE A 202 6.72 13.95 7.03
C ILE A 202 6.15 15.32 6.69
N GLY A 203 6.42 15.82 5.48
CA GLY A 203 5.92 17.11 5.05
C GLY A 203 4.40 17.17 5.09
N TYR A 204 3.78 16.18 4.50
CA TYR A 204 2.33 16.06 4.47
C TYR A 204 1.72 15.94 5.87
N GLN A 205 2.24 15.04 6.72
CA GLN A 205 1.73 14.83 8.07
C GLN A 205 1.91 16.07 8.95
N VAL A 206 3.08 16.70 8.90
CA VAL A 206 3.36 17.92 9.69
C VAL A 206 2.50 19.09 9.22
N GLY A 207 2.30 19.24 7.91
CA GLY A 207 1.41 20.25 7.34
C GLY A 207 -0.02 20.09 7.85
N LEU A 208 -0.61 18.89 7.72
CA LEU A 208 -1.95 18.59 8.22
C LEU A 208 -2.11 18.84 9.73
N ILE A 209 -1.11 18.46 10.51
CA ILE A 209 -1.10 18.72 11.96
C ILE A 209 -1.10 20.21 12.23
N GLY A 210 -0.24 20.98 11.49
CA GLY A 210 -0.14 22.42 11.64
C GLY A 210 -1.45 23.14 11.37
N ASP A 211 -2.11 22.77 10.28
CA ASP A 211 -3.42 23.34 9.88
C ASP A 211 -4.56 22.95 10.84
N SER A 212 -4.34 21.89 11.63
CA SER A 212 -5.35 21.34 12.55
C SER A 212 -5.22 21.81 14.00
N ILE A 213 -4.11 22.43 14.38
CA ILE A 213 -3.92 22.95 15.75
C ILE A 213 -4.80 24.17 15.99
N PRO A 214 -5.70 24.18 17.00
CA PRO A 214 -6.55 25.31 17.27
C PRO A 214 -5.75 26.57 17.67
N ALA A 215 -6.28 27.74 17.32
CA ALA A 215 -5.70 29.03 17.72
C ALA A 215 -5.55 29.11 19.26
N GLY A 216 -4.39 29.52 19.73
CA GLY A 216 -4.07 29.62 21.17
C GLY A 216 -3.46 28.37 21.79
N VAL A 217 -3.25 27.28 21.02
CA VAL A 217 -2.49 26.10 21.45
C VAL A 217 -1.05 26.24 20.98
N GLU A 218 -0.13 26.50 21.89
CA GLU A 218 1.31 26.67 21.60
C GLU A 218 2.03 25.32 21.51
N VAL A 219 1.86 24.60 20.41
CA VAL A 219 2.56 23.35 20.11
C VAL A 219 3.14 23.40 18.70
N SER A 220 4.44 23.13 18.56
CA SER A 220 5.04 22.99 17.22
C SER A 220 4.47 21.76 16.51
N PRO A 221 3.98 21.88 15.27
CA PRO A 221 3.48 20.75 14.48
C PRO A 221 4.50 19.62 14.33
N TYR A 222 5.74 19.98 14.03
CA TYR A 222 6.85 19.02 13.92
C TYR A 222 7.12 18.31 15.25
N TYR A 223 7.11 19.03 16.37
CA TYR A 223 7.32 18.40 17.69
C TYR A 223 6.16 17.48 18.06
N LEU A 224 4.92 17.86 17.73
CA LEU A 224 3.75 17.01 17.96
C LEU A 224 3.84 15.73 17.12
N TRP A 225 4.20 15.84 15.85
CA TRP A 225 4.46 14.69 14.98
C TRP A 225 5.58 13.81 15.53
N LEU A 226 6.73 14.37 15.89
CA LEU A 226 7.87 13.63 16.42
C LEU A 226 7.52 12.88 17.71
N SER A 227 6.78 13.53 18.61
CA SER A 227 6.31 12.92 19.86
C SER A 227 5.23 11.86 19.65
N SER A 228 4.55 11.85 18.49
CA SER A 228 3.56 10.84 18.14
C SER A 228 4.18 9.53 17.61
N ILE A 229 5.42 9.57 17.08
CA ILE A 229 6.10 8.40 16.50
C ILE A 229 6.16 7.20 17.45
N PRO A 230 6.55 7.33 18.74
CA PRO A 230 6.56 6.17 19.64
C PRO A 230 5.19 5.50 19.83
N TYR A 231 4.10 6.23 19.61
CA TYR A 231 2.73 5.73 19.67
C TYR A 231 2.24 5.18 18.33
N SER A 232 3.08 5.15 17.29
CA SER A 232 2.72 4.61 15.97
C SER A 232 2.64 3.09 16.01
N PHE A 233 1.79 2.57 16.90
CA PHE A 233 1.72 1.15 17.25
C PHE A 233 1.50 0.27 16.04
N TYR A 234 0.55 0.61 15.14
CA TYR A 234 0.31 -0.24 13.99
C TYR A 234 1.53 -0.30 13.06
N SER A 235 2.10 0.83 12.66
CA SER A 235 3.26 0.87 11.76
C SER A 235 4.47 0.13 12.37
N ILE A 236 4.78 0.38 13.64
CA ILE A 236 5.90 -0.28 14.34
C ILE A 236 5.68 -1.79 14.43
N LEU A 237 4.49 -2.22 14.85
CA LEU A 237 4.18 -3.64 15.03
C LEU A 237 4.02 -4.39 13.72
N ALA A 238 3.57 -3.73 12.63
CA ALA A 238 3.51 -4.31 11.29
C ALA A 238 4.93 -4.65 10.77
N ILE A 239 5.86 -3.71 10.91
CA ILE A 239 7.28 -3.93 10.55
C ILE A 239 7.86 -5.08 11.37
N ILE A 240 7.61 -5.11 12.68
CA ILE A 240 8.09 -6.18 13.57
C ILE A 240 7.45 -7.53 13.22
N MET A 241 6.17 -7.54 12.87
CA MET A 241 5.44 -8.75 12.47
C MET A 241 6.10 -9.43 11.27
N VAL A 242 6.48 -8.67 10.24
CA VAL A 242 7.24 -9.19 9.08
C VAL A 242 8.54 -9.85 9.55
N GLY A 243 9.31 -9.15 10.41
CA GLY A 243 10.56 -9.69 10.96
C GLY A 243 10.35 -10.99 11.76
N VAL A 244 9.33 -11.04 12.62
CA VAL A 244 8.98 -12.24 13.40
C VAL A 244 8.62 -13.41 12.48
N ILE A 245 7.78 -13.19 11.48
CA ILE A 245 7.38 -14.23 10.52
C ILE A 245 8.58 -14.70 9.70
N ALA A 246 9.36 -13.77 9.14
CA ALA A 246 10.57 -14.10 8.38
C ALA A 246 11.60 -14.88 9.22
N TYR A 247 11.78 -14.49 10.49
CA TYR A 247 12.73 -15.14 11.39
C TYR A 247 12.27 -16.53 11.84
N THR A 248 10.98 -16.69 12.18
CA THR A 248 10.44 -17.94 12.71
C THR A 248 10.02 -18.92 11.62
N GLY A 249 9.78 -18.45 10.39
CA GLY A 249 9.21 -19.23 9.29
C GLY A 249 7.78 -19.70 9.58
N ARG A 250 7.06 -19.03 10.47
CA ARG A 250 5.73 -19.43 10.93
C ARG A 250 4.66 -18.55 10.31
N ASP A 251 3.98 -19.12 9.34
CA ASP A 251 2.83 -18.52 8.69
C ASP A 251 1.52 -19.07 9.22
N TYR A 252 0.40 -18.36 9.00
CA TYR A 252 -0.93 -18.83 9.35
C TYR A 252 -1.98 -18.37 8.34
N GLY A 253 -3.16 -18.97 8.41
CA GLY A 253 -4.28 -18.66 7.55
C GLY A 253 -4.00 -18.90 6.05
N PRO A 254 -4.49 -18.02 5.16
CA PRO A 254 -4.30 -18.15 3.71
C PRO A 254 -2.82 -18.09 3.28
N MET A 255 -2.00 -17.26 3.94
CA MET A 255 -0.57 -17.15 3.63
C MET A 255 0.18 -18.47 3.87
N LEU A 256 -0.15 -19.21 4.92
CA LEU A 256 0.44 -20.54 5.15
C LEU A 256 0.15 -21.49 3.98
N LYS A 257 -1.06 -21.44 3.40
CA LYS A 257 -1.40 -22.25 2.23
C LYS A 257 -0.59 -21.85 1.00
N ALA A 258 -0.38 -20.55 0.80
CA ALA A 258 0.45 -20.03 -0.28
C ALA A 258 1.92 -20.49 -0.14
N GLU A 259 2.49 -20.41 1.07
CA GLU A 259 3.85 -20.86 1.36
C GLU A 259 4.00 -22.40 1.21
N ILE A 260 3.02 -23.19 1.66
CA ILE A 260 3.03 -24.64 1.43
C ILE A 260 3.03 -24.93 -0.07
N ARG A 261 2.13 -24.33 -0.85
CA ARG A 261 2.08 -24.49 -2.30
C ARG A 261 3.44 -24.17 -2.92
N ALA A 262 3.99 -22.98 -2.64
CA ALA A 262 5.26 -22.56 -3.23
C ALA A 262 6.41 -23.52 -2.89
N ARG A 263 6.50 -23.99 -1.65
CA ARG A 263 7.59 -24.87 -1.19
C ARG A 263 7.44 -26.32 -1.60
N THR A 264 6.20 -26.83 -1.76
CA THR A 264 5.95 -28.24 -2.08
C THR A 264 5.78 -28.51 -3.56
N THR A 265 5.26 -27.54 -4.34
CA THR A 265 4.99 -27.72 -5.77
C THR A 265 5.85 -26.83 -6.66
N GLY A 266 6.58 -25.88 -6.09
CA GLY A 266 7.28 -24.85 -6.86
C GLY A 266 6.37 -23.80 -7.50
N GLU A 267 5.03 -23.91 -7.35
CA GLU A 267 4.07 -22.95 -7.89
C GLU A 267 4.03 -21.70 -7.02
N LEU A 268 4.58 -20.59 -7.51
CA LEU A 268 4.73 -19.35 -6.76
C LEU A 268 3.42 -18.55 -6.57
N TRP A 269 2.39 -18.84 -7.36
CA TRP A 269 1.03 -18.26 -7.32
C TRP A 269 -0.04 -19.33 -7.58
N GLU A 270 -1.31 -19.04 -7.29
CA GLU A 270 -2.42 -19.95 -7.57
C GLU A 270 -2.64 -20.11 -9.10
N LYS A 271 -3.16 -21.27 -9.52
CA LYS A 271 -3.39 -21.58 -10.96
C LYS A 271 -4.25 -20.57 -11.71
N ASP A 272 -5.19 -19.94 -11.00
CA ASP A 272 -6.15 -19.00 -11.57
C ASP A 272 -5.76 -17.53 -11.29
N SER A 273 -4.58 -17.30 -10.68
CA SER A 273 -4.03 -15.97 -10.38
C SER A 273 -3.73 -15.18 -11.65
N ARG A 274 -3.96 -13.88 -11.59
CA ARG A 274 -3.67 -12.91 -12.64
C ARG A 274 -2.74 -11.81 -12.10
N PRO A 275 -1.43 -12.04 -12.08
CA PRO A 275 -0.49 -11.01 -11.62
C PRO A 275 -0.66 -9.71 -12.39
N LEU A 276 -0.68 -8.57 -11.67
CA LEU A 276 -0.83 -7.24 -12.28
C LEU A 276 0.33 -6.89 -13.20
N SER A 277 1.55 -7.28 -12.84
CA SER A 277 2.68 -7.24 -13.76
C SER A 277 2.57 -8.41 -14.72
N GLY A 278 2.46 -8.12 -16.03
CA GLY A 278 2.44 -9.17 -17.05
C GLY A 278 3.61 -10.16 -16.88
N THR A 279 3.42 -11.39 -17.35
CA THR A 279 4.41 -12.48 -17.28
C THR A 279 5.61 -12.28 -18.25
N THR A 280 5.87 -11.04 -18.68
CA THR A 280 6.97 -10.75 -19.60
C THR A 280 8.29 -11.05 -18.91
N GLU A 281 8.95 -12.12 -19.30
CA GLU A 281 10.32 -12.40 -18.87
C GLU A 281 11.24 -11.28 -19.38
N LEU A 282 11.85 -10.55 -18.47
CA LEU A 282 12.86 -9.55 -18.79
C LEU A 282 14.11 -10.29 -19.27
N LYS A 283 14.40 -10.18 -20.57
CA LYS A 283 15.57 -10.81 -21.18
C LYS A 283 16.84 -10.10 -20.71
N VAL A 284 17.89 -10.89 -20.51
CA VAL A 284 19.25 -10.38 -20.28
C VAL A 284 19.93 -10.24 -21.62
N ALA A 285 20.67 -9.14 -21.85
CA ALA A 285 21.39 -8.90 -23.10
C ALA A 285 22.46 -9.99 -23.34
N GLU A 286 22.68 -10.37 -24.59
CA GLU A 286 23.74 -11.35 -24.94
C GLU A 286 25.14 -10.90 -24.48
N LYS A 287 25.39 -9.58 -24.50
CA LYS A 287 26.65 -8.96 -24.04
C LYS A 287 26.50 -8.34 -22.63
N ALA A 288 25.56 -8.85 -21.82
CA ALA A 288 25.35 -8.35 -20.48
C ALA A 288 26.63 -8.36 -19.64
N SER A 289 26.84 -7.31 -18.89
CA SER A 289 27.96 -7.21 -17.96
C SER A 289 27.45 -7.46 -16.54
N LEU A 290 27.85 -8.60 -15.95
CA LEU A 290 27.51 -8.96 -14.57
C LEU A 290 28.25 -8.06 -13.56
N LYS A 291 28.07 -6.74 -13.70
CA LYS A 291 28.63 -5.73 -12.80
C LYS A 291 27.55 -5.23 -11.84
N PRO A 292 27.73 -5.37 -10.51
CA PRO A 292 26.79 -4.81 -9.55
C PRO A 292 26.57 -3.29 -9.73
N ALA A 293 27.55 -2.57 -10.28
CA ALA A 293 27.43 -1.13 -10.57
C ALA A 293 26.27 -0.81 -11.53
N ASN A 294 25.90 -1.73 -12.44
CA ASN A 294 24.79 -1.53 -13.38
C ASN A 294 23.42 -1.46 -12.67
N LEU A 295 23.33 -1.99 -11.47
CA LEU A 295 22.18 -1.83 -10.57
C LEU A 295 22.40 -0.65 -9.62
N TRP A 296 23.54 -0.68 -8.87
CA TRP A 296 23.71 0.23 -7.73
C TRP A 296 23.88 1.70 -8.14
N VAL A 297 24.50 1.98 -9.30
CA VAL A 297 24.67 3.38 -9.73
C VAL A 297 23.34 4.06 -10.02
N PRO A 298 22.45 3.50 -10.87
CA PRO A 298 21.13 4.10 -11.09
C PRO A 298 20.29 4.20 -9.81
N LEU A 299 20.30 3.18 -8.95
CA LEU A 299 19.51 3.21 -7.71
C LEU A 299 20.04 4.22 -6.69
N ALA A 300 21.37 4.25 -6.46
CA ALA A 300 21.97 5.23 -5.55
C ALA A 300 21.74 6.66 -6.06
N LEU A 301 21.85 6.87 -7.36
CA LEU A 301 21.60 8.16 -7.97
C LEU A 301 20.14 8.58 -7.77
N LEU A 302 19.18 7.66 -7.97
CA LEU A 302 17.77 7.94 -7.74
C LEU A 302 17.54 8.39 -6.29
N VAL A 303 18.04 7.65 -5.31
CA VAL A 303 17.91 7.99 -3.88
C VAL A 303 18.52 9.36 -3.58
N ILE A 304 19.76 9.59 -4.01
CA ILE A 304 20.47 10.86 -3.75
C ILE A 304 19.76 12.04 -4.41
N LEU A 305 19.34 11.88 -5.65
CA LEU A 305 18.64 12.93 -6.40
C LEU A 305 17.22 13.17 -5.88
N SER A 306 16.53 12.16 -5.35
CA SER A 306 15.23 12.36 -4.70
C SER A 306 15.36 13.35 -3.55
N PHE A 307 16.32 13.17 -2.65
CA PHE A 307 16.59 14.14 -1.57
C PHE A 307 16.99 15.51 -2.10
N TYR A 308 17.84 15.57 -3.12
CA TYR A 308 18.25 16.83 -3.71
C TYR A 308 17.07 17.60 -4.33
N PHE A 309 16.22 16.91 -5.09
CA PHE A 309 15.05 17.55 -5.70
C PHE A 309 13.95 17.85 -4.69
N MET A 310 13.76 17.02 -3.66
CA MET A 310 12.86 17.38 -2.54
C MET A 310 13.34 18.65 -1.85
N TRP A 311 14.64 18.75 -1.57
CA TRP A 311 15.20 19.98 -1.02
C TRP A 311 15.00 21.20 -1.94
N THR A 312 15.25 21.07 -3.25
CA THR A 312 15.13 22.19 -4.20
C THR A 312 13.68 22.60 -4.46
N THR A 313 12.74 21.66 -4.56
CA THR A 313 11.32 21.95 -4.77
C THR A 313 10.64 22.52 -3.52
N GLY A 314 11.17 22.25 -2.34
CA GLY A 314 10.69 22.78 -1.07
C GLY A 314 11.36 24.07 -0.61
N GLY A 315 11.94 24.86 -1.53
CA GLY A 315 12.52 26.18 -1.25
C GLY A 315 14.05 26.20 -1.15
N GLY A 316 14.72 25.05 -1.12
CA GLY A 316 16.18 24.95 -1.18
C GLY A 316 16.90 25.72 -0.08
N SER A 317 17.78 26.65 -0.48
CA SER A 317 18.53 27.51 0.45
C SER A 317 17.70 28.66 1.06
N GLU A 318 16.47 28.90 0.58
CA GLU A 318 15.56 29.91 1.11
C GLU A 318 14.69 29.37 2.25
N ALA A 319 14.60 28.03 2.39
CA ALA A 319 13.90 27.39 3.49
C ALA A 319 14.63 27.62 4.83
N GLU A 320 13.87 27.76 5.92
CA GLU A 320 14.43 27.99 7.27
C GLU A 320 15.31 26.81 7.75
N SER A 321 15.02 25.59 7.27
CA SER A 321 15.79 24.41 7.61
C SER A 321 15.66 23.34 6.52
N PHE A 322 16.55 22.35 6.52
CA PHE A 322 16.43 21.16 5.65
C PHE A 322 15.12 20.41 5.88
N SER A 323 14.68 20.30 7.14
CA SER A 323 13.41 19.68 7.50
C SER A 323 12.21 20.44 6.89
N GLN A 324 12.24 21.77 6.92
CA GLN A 324 11.20 22.61 6.29
C GLN A 324 11.18 22.39 4.78
N ALA A 325 12.32 22.42 4.12
CA ALA A 325 12.41 22.18 2.68
C ALA A 325 11.82 20.80 2.28
N ILE A 326 12.10 19.75 3.05
CA ILE A 326 11.52 18.43 2.80
C ILE A 326 10.00 18.42 3.04
N SER A 327 9.52 19.17 4.04
CA SER A 327 8.08 19.31 4.33
C SER A 327 7.31 19.99 3.21
N ASP A 328 7.89 21.02 2.62
CA ASP A 328 7.25 21.85 1.59
C ASP A 328 7.52 21.32 0.16
N ALA A 329 8.21 20.18 0.04
CA ALA A 329 8.60 19.63 -1.24
C ALA A 329 7.42 19.06 -2.05
N ASP A 330 7.41 19.31 -3.37
CA ASP A 330 6.66 18.46 -4.30
C ASP A 330 7.38 17.12 -4.46
N SER A 331 7.09 16.23 -3.53
CA SER A 331 7.84 14.98 -3.37
C SER A 331 7.68 14.03 -4.56
N MET A 332 6.48 13.91 -5.14
CA MET A 332 6.26 13.02 -6.29
C MET A 332 6.96 13.54 -7.55
N PHE A 333 6.91 14.84 -7.79
CA PHE A 333 7.64 15.45 -8.90
C PHE A 333 9.16 15.32 -8.70
N ALA A 334 9.65 15.49 -7.47
CA ALA A 334 11.07 15.30 -7.12
C ALA A 334 11.55 13.86 -7.40
N ILE A 335 10.77 12.85 -7.02
CA ILE A 335 11.08 11.45 -7.27
C ILE A 335 11.01 11.12 -8.76
N LEU A 336 10.04 11.67 -9.49
CA LEU A 336 9.94 11.54 -10.95
C LEU A 336 11.20 12.10 -11.63
N LEU A 337 11.63 13.33 -11.27
CA LEU A 337 12.86 13.93 -11.80
C LEU A 337 14.09 13.07 -11.51
N ALA A 338 14.23 12.59 -10.28
CA ALA A 338 15.32 11.71 -9.88
C ALA A 338 15.33 10.41 -10.72
N THR A 339 14.15 9.83 -10.96
CA THR A 339 13.99 8.62 -11.77
C THR A 339 14.36 8.86 -13.23
N LEU A 340 13.93 9.99 -13.81
CA LEU A 340 14.27 10.39 -15.19
C LEU A 340 15.77 10.55 -15.39
N ILE A 341 16.45 11.22 -14.45
CA ILE A 341 17.92 11.38 -14.53
C ILE A 341 18.61 10.03 -14.35
N SER A 342 18.15 9.20 -13.42
CA SER A 342 18.69 7.86 -13.22
C SER A 342 18.53 6.99 -14.46
N PHE A 343 17.40 7.08 -15.15
CA PHE A 343 17.16 6.44 -16.45
C PHE A 343 18.19 6.91 -17.51
N ILE A 344 18.39 8.23 -17.66
CA ILE A 344 19.34 8.78 -18.63
C ILE A 344 20.77 8.30 -18.32
N VAL A 345 21.17 8.36 -17.05
CA VAL A 345 22.53 7.91 -16.64
C VAL A 345 22.70 6.41 -16.86
N ALA A 346 21.71 5.59 -16.54
CA ALA A 346 21.72 4.16 -16.81
C ALA A 346 21.89 3.87 -18.32
N MET A 347 21.11 4.56 -19.17
CA MET A 347 21.19 4.43 -20.62
C MET A 347 22.59 4.77 -21.14
N ILE A 348 23.14 5.92 -20.73
CA ILE A 348 24.51 6.34 -21.13
C ILE A 348 25.52 5.31 -20.65
N MET A 349 25.42 4.85 -19.41
CA MET A 349 26.34 3.87 -18.81
C MET A 349 26.34 2.55 -19.60
N TYR A 350 25.18 2.06 -20.03
CA TYR A 350 25.07 0.79 -20.77
C TYR A 350 25.57 0.92 -22.22
N ILE A 351 25.38 2.09 -22.86
CA ILE A 351 25.95 2.40 -24.18
C ILE A 351 27.48 2.44 -24.10
N VAL A 352 28.04 3.17 -23.13
CA VAL A 352 29.51 3.29 -22.94
C VAL A 352 30.15 1.94 -22.63
N GLN A 353 29.46 1.08 -21.88
CA GLN A 353 29.91 -0.30 -21.62
C GLN A 353 29.74 -1.24 -22.83
N LYS A 354 29.13 -0.78 -23.93
CA LYS A 354 28.84 -1.56 -25.13
C LYS A 354 27.99 -2.81 -24.85
N ILE A 355 27.10 -2.74 -23.88
CA ILE A 355 26.17 -3.82 -23.52
C ILE A 355 25.17 -4.03 -24.65
N ALA A 356 24.59 -2.94 -25.17
CA ALA A 356 23.59 -2.97 -26.22
C ALA A 356 23.54 -1.64 -26.99
N SER A 357 22.87 -1.65 -28.15
CA SER A 357 22.50 -0.45 -28.90
C SER A 357 21.41 0.35 -28.20
N VAL A 358 21.24 1.61 -28.58
CA VAL A 358 20.15 2.46 -28.06
C VAL A 358 18.78 1.82 -28.30
N ALA A 359 18.57 1.20 -29.47
CA ALA A 359 17.30 0.55 -29.80
C ALA A 359 16.99 -0.61 -28.85
N GLU A 360 17.95 -1.51 -28.60
CA GLU A 360 17.79 -2.64 -27.68
C GLU A 360 17.55 -2.18 -26.24
N ILE A 361 18.23 -1.11 -25.79
CA ILE A 361 18.01 -0.51 -24.48
C ILE A 361 16.59 0.06 -24.38
N MET A 362 16.12 0.76 -25.40
CA MET A 362 14.75 1.30 -25.44
C MET A 362 13.69 0.20 -25.53
N ASP A 363 13.96 -0.89 -26.25
CA ASP A 363 13.06 -2.05 -26.27
C ASP A 363 12.94 -2.68 -24.87
N SER A 364 14.06 -2.79 -24.13
CA SER A 364 14.02 -3.29 -22.75
C SER A 364 13.30 -2.33 -21.80
N PHE A 365 13.49 -1.01 -21.97
CA PHE A 365 12.73 0.02 -21.26
C PHE A 365 11.23 -0.13 -21.52
N MET A 366 10.83 -0.21 -22.79
CA MET A 366 9.42 -0.38 -23.16
C MET A 366 8.85 -1.71 -22.63
N GLY A 367 9.68 -2.77 -22.58
CA GLY A 367 9.29 -4.03 -21.94
C GLY A 367 8.93 -3.86 -20.48
N GLY A 368 9.76 -3.16 -19.71
CA GLY A 368 9.52 -2.85 -18.31
C GLY A 368 8.31 -1.91 -18.10
N ALA A 369 8.21 -0.84 -18.90
CA ALA A 369 7.10 0.11 -18.83
C ALA A 369 5.74 -0.55 -19.14
N ARG A 370 5.66 -1.46 -20.12
CA ARG A 370 4.42 -2.20 -20.45
C ARG A 370 3.88 -3.01 -19.28
N MET A 371 4.75 -3.49 -18.38
CA MET A 371 4.32 -4.22 -17.19
C MET A 371 3.50 -3.35 -16.22
N MET A 372 3.63 -2.02 -16.30
CA MET A 372 2.93 -1.07 -15.42
C MET A 372 1.54 -0.66 -15.91
N VAL A 373 1.16 -0.99 -17.16
CA VAL A 373 -0.10 -0.50 -17.77
C VAL A 373 -1.33 -0.90 -16.98
N TYR A 374 -1.44 -2.19 -16.62
CA TYR A 374 -2.63 -2.67 -15.88
C TYR A 374 -2.72 -2.03 -14.50
N ALA A 375 -1.61 -1.96 -13.77
CA ALA A 375 -1.55 -1.30 -12.48
C ALA A 375 -1.93 0.18 -12.56
N THR A 376 -1.46 0.90 -13.59
CA THR A 376 -1.85 2.29 -13.84
C THR A 376 -3.36 2.45 -14.01
N LEU A 377 -4.02 1.54 -14.76
CA LEU A 377 -5.48 1.58 -14.93
C LEU A 377 -6.21 1.32 -13.61
N VAL A 378 -5.72 0.39 -12.79
CA VAL A 378 -6.26 0.12 -11.46
C VAL A 378 -6.10 1.36 -10.55
N LEU A 379 -4.94 2.03 -10.57
CA LEU A 379 -4.71 3.26 -9.80
C LEU A 379 -5.68 4.39 -10.21
N ILE A 380 -5.84 4.65 -11.52
CA ILE A 380 -6.77 5.68 -12.00
C ILE A 380 -8.19 5.42 -11.49
N THR A 381 -8.66 4.17 -11.53
CA THR A 381 -9.99 3.83 -11.02
C THR A 381 -10.07 3.88 -9.49
N ALA A 382 -8.97 3.59 -8.77
CA ALA A 382 -8.90 3.69 -7.33
C ALA A 382 -8.97 5.15 -6.85
N TRP A 383 -8.24 6.07 -7.50
CA TRP A 383 -8.36 7.51 -7.20
C TRP A 383 -9.76 8.04 -7.54
N SER A 384 -10.34 7.56 -8.64
CA SER A 384 -11.70 7.96 -9.04
C SER A 384 -12.76 7.55 -8.02
N ILE A 385 -12.65 6.36 -7.42
CA ILE A 385 -13.59 5.96 -6.36
C ILE A 385 -13.37 6.78 -5.07
N GLY A 386 -12.11 7.14 -4.75
CA GLY A 386 -11.80 8.07 -3.67
C GLY A 386 -12.54 9.40 -3.84
N SER A 387 -12.39 10.04 -5.02
CA SER A 387 -13.09 11.29 -5.34
C SER A 387 -14.63 11.17 -5.21
N ILE A 388 -15.20 10.08 -5.71
CA ILE A 388 -16.64 9.80 -5.59
C ILE A 388 -17.06 9.64 -4.11
N CYS A 389 -16.25 8.96 -3.30
CA CYS A 389 -16.52 8.81 -1.86
C CYS A 389 -16.47 10.16 -1.13
N ASP A 390 -15.56 11.05 -1.52
CA ASP A 390 -15.44 12.39 -0.96
C ASP A 390 -16.67 13.24 -1.31
N GLU A 391 -17.10 13.24 -2.58
CA GLU A 391 -18.30 13.96 -3.02
C GLU A 391 -19.59 13.43 -2.36
N LEU A 392 -19.69 12.12 -2.11
CA LEU A 392 -20.81 11.51 -1.39
C LEU A 392 -20.77 11.75 0.14
N GLY A 393 -19.67 12.28 0.67
CA GLY A 393 -19.51 12.49 2.10
C GLY A 393 -19.35 11.20 2.91
N THR A 394 -18.69 10.18 2.34
CA THR A 394 -18.46 8.89 3.01
C THR A 394 -17.78 9.04 4.37
N ALA A 395 -16.72 9.85 4.45
CA ALA A 395 -15.99 10.05 5.69
C ALA A 395 -16.76 10.89 6.72
N PRO A 396 -17.39 12.04 6.39
CA PRO A 396 -18.29 12.74 7.30
C PRO A 396 -19.41 11.86 7.86
N PHE A 397 -19.99 10.96 7.04
CA PHE A 397 -21.00 10.01 7.50
C PHE A 397 -20.46 9.05 8.56
N ILE A 398 -19.26 8.46 8.33
CA ILE A 398 -18.62 7.55 9.28
C ILE A 398 -18.28 8.28 10.60
N VAL A 399 -17.71 9.49 10.50
CA VAL A 399 -17.35 10.32 11.67
C VAL A 399 -18.60 10.73 12.46
N GLY A 400 -19.67 11.17 11.77
CA GLY A 400 -20.93 11.59 12.39
C GLY A 400 -21.65 10.47 13.16
N ALA A 401 -21.40 9.21 12.84
CA ALA A 401 -21.95 8.08 13.56
C ALA A 401 -21.40 7.90 14.99
N LEU A 402 -20.37 8.68 15.41
CA LEU A 402 -19.70 8.53 16.70
C LEU A 402 -20.39 9.18 17.89
N GLY A 403 -21.13 10.25 17.68
CA GLY A 403 -21.79 11.01 18.75
C GLY A 403 -20.84 11.85 19.64
N ASP A 404 -21.45 12.68 20.52
CA ASP A 404 -20.79 13.77 21.24
C ASP A 404 -20.13 13.42 22.59
N SER A 405 -20.13 12.16 23.02
CA SER A 405 -19.71 11.76 24.39
C SER A 405 -18.41 10.96 24.38
N LEU A 406 -17.29 11.64 24.12
CA LEU A 406 -15.97 10.98 24.03
C LEU A 406 -15.12 11.22 25.29
N SER A 407 -14.69 10.13 25.93
CA SER A 407 -13.68 10.17 26.99
C SER A 407 -12.28 10.36 26.39
N PRO A 408 -11.39 11.18 27.00
CA PRO A 408 -10.00 11.34 26.54
C PRO A 408 -9.21 10.02 26.49
N VAL A 409 -9.61 9.02 27.27
CA VAL A 409 -9.01 7.68 27.30
C VAL A 409 -9.46 6.84 26.09
N ILE A 410 -10.70 7.00 25.64
CA ILE A 410 -11.28 6.19 24.56
C ILE A 410 -11.03 6.83 23.19
N LEU A 411 -10.82 8.15 23.14
CA LEU A 411 -10.63 8.89 21.90
C LEU A 411 -9.55 8.28 20.98
N PRO A 412 -8.35 7.91 21.44
CA PRO A 412 -7.33 7.36 20.55
C PRO A 412 -7.73 6.04 19.88
N ILE A 413 -8.33 5.09 20.60
CA ILE A 413 -8.76 3.83 19.99
C ILE A 413 -9.91 4.03 19.01
N LEU A 414 -10.89 4.89 19.33
CA LEU A 414 -11.96 5.22 18.39
C LEU A 414 -11.41 5.87 17.13
N THR A 415 -10.53 6.85 17.28
CA THR A 415 -9.87 7.52 16.16
C THR A 415 -9.11 6.52 15.28
N PHE A 416 -8.34 5.59 15.87
CA PHE A 416 -7.66 4.54 15.15
C PHE A 416 -8.62 3.68 14.31
N ILE A 417 -9.72 3.21 14.93
CA ILE A 417 -10.71 2.36 14.24
C ILE A 417 -11.39 3.11 13.10
N ILE A 418 -11.75 4.39 13.32
CA ILE A 418 -12.43 5.18 12.30
C ILE A 418 -11.53 5.53 11.15
N SER A 419 -10.31 5.98 11.43
CA SER A 419 -9.33 6.22 10.39
C SER A 419 -9.09 4.95 9.56
N ALA A 420 -9.04 3.77 10.21
CA ALA A 420 -8.93 2.51 9.51
C ALA A 420 -10.15 2.21 8.62
N LEU A 421 -11.37 2.41 9.12
CA LEU A 421 -12.59 2.18 8.33
C LEU A 421 -12.69 3.15 7.14
N ILE A 422 -12.33 4.42 7.33
CA ILE A 422 -12.31 5.41 6.25
C ILE A 422 -11.27 5.01 5.21
N ALA A 423 -10.04 4.68 5.62
CA ALA A 423 -8.97 4.29 4.70
C ALA A 423 -9.29 3.00 3.93
N ILE A 424 -9.89 1.99 4.57
CA ILE A 424 -10.39 0.79 3.87
C ILE A 424 -11.39 1.18 2.79
N SER A 425 -12.27 2.14 3.09
CA SER A 425 -13.38 2.54 2.21
C SER A 425 -12.94 3.45 1.08
N THR A 426 -11.94 4.32 1.30
CA THR A 426 -11.44 5.30 0.33
C THR A 426 -10.23 4.78 -0.44
N GLY A 427 -9.53 3.77 0.07
CA GLY A 427 -8.32 3.23 -0.54
C GLY A 427 -7.10 4.15 -0.43
N THR A 428 -7.12 5.10 0.52
CA THR A 428 -5.99 6.03 0.69
C THR A 428 -5.75 6.40 2.14
N SER A 429 -4.50 6.25 2.58
CA SER A 429 -4.07 6.73 3.90
C SER A 429 -3.99 8.26 3.93
N TRP A 430 -3.51 8.90 2.89
CA TRP A 430 -3.34 10.36 2.81
C TRP A 430 -4.68 11.09 2.85
N GLY A 431 -5.65 10.70 2.02
CA GLY A 431 -7.00 11.26 2.04
C GLY A 431 -7.67 11.10 3.39
N THR A 432 -7.51 9.93 4.03
CA THR A 432 -8.03 9.71 5.39
C THR A 432 -7.40 10.65 6.42
N MET A 433 -6.07 10.84 6.38
CA MET A 433 -5.39 11.78 7.27
C MET A 433 -5.90 13.20 7.07
N ALA A 434 -6.07 13.66 5.81
CA ALA A 434 -6.57 14.99 5.49
C ALA A 434 -7.94 15.29 6.10
N ILE A 435 -8.81 14.29 6.16
CA ILE A 435 -10.18 14.46 6.65
C ILE A 435 -10.25 14.32 8.17
N VAL A 436 -9.56 13.33 8.74
CA VAL A 436 -9.71 12.98 10.16
C VAL A 436 -8.86 13.89 11.06
N THR A 437 -7.66 14.30 10.64
CA THR A 437 -6.75 15.12 11.46
C THR A 437 -7.36 16.46 11.89
N PRO A 438 -8.00 17.25 10.98
CA PRO A 438 -8.63 18.53 11.36
C PRO A 438 -9.80 18.39 12.31
N ILE A 439 -10.41 17.23 12.39
CA ILE A 439 -11.52 16.96 13.32
C ILE A 439 -10.98 16.52 14.68
N VAL A 440 -10.04 15.59 14.67
CA VAL A 440 -9.64 14.86 15.87
C VAL A 440 -8.61 15.61 16.72
N ILE A 441 -7.74 16.42 16.13
CA ILE A 441 -6.79 17.25 16.91
C ILE A 441 -7.54 18.29 17.75
N PRO A 442 -8.46 19.14 17.19
CA PRO A 442 -9.26 20.06 18.01
C PRO A 442 -10.11 19.33 19.06
N LEU A 443 -10.70 18.20 18.70
CA LEU A 443 -11.46 17.38 19.64
C LEU A 443 -10.58 16.88 20.78
N GLY A 444 -9.36 16.40 20.49
CA GLY A 444 -8.39 15.99 21.49
C GLY A 444 -8.03 17.11 22.46
N VAL A 445 -7.85 18.33 21.97
CA VAL A 445 -7.64 19.53 22.80
C VAL A 445 -8.85 19.78 23.70
N SER A 446 -10.08 19.76 23.15
CA SER A 446 -11.30 20.08 23.87
C SER A 446 -11.60 19.11 25.02
N VAL A 447 -11.30 17.83 24.85
CA VAL A 447 -11.53 16.79 25.88
C VAL A 447 -10.31 16.56 26.78
N GLY A 448 -9.18 17.27 26.54
CA GLY A 448 -7.95 17.13 27.32
C GLY A 448 -7.21 15.81 27.09
N ALA A 449 -7.32 15.22 25.89
CA ALA A 449 -6.59 14.01 25.53
C ALA A 449 -5.12 14.31 25.21
N ALA A 450 -4.24 13.30 25.38
CA ALA A 450 -2.84 13.42 25.04
C ALA A 450 -2.66 13.51 23.51
N LEU A 451 -2.37 14.70 22.98
CA LEU A 451 -2.29 14.97 21.55
C LEU A 451 -1.34 14.04 20.78
N PRO A 452 -0.13 13.64 21.30
CA PRO A 452 0.71 12.70 20.60
C PRO A 452 0.05 11.35 20.35
N ILE A 453 -0.75 10.85 21.30
CA ILE A 453 -1.47 9.57 21.17
C ILE A 453 -2.60 9.69 20.16
N VAL A 454 -3.36 10.79 20.24
CA VAL A 454 -4.46 11.09 19.31
C VAL A 454 -3.94 11.25 17.89
N THR A 455 -2.89 12.05 17.70
CA THR A 455 -2.25 12.24 16.39
C THR A 455 -1.79 10.92 15.79
N SER A 456 -1.05 10.12 16.57
CA SER A 456 -0.59 8.82 16.12
C SER A 456 -1.73 7.88 15.74
N SER A 457 -2.84 7.92 16.48
CA SER A 457 -4.00 7.05 16.20
C SER A 457 -4.67 7.37 14.86
N VAL A 458 -4.72 8.64 14.45
CA VAL A 458 -5.15 9.03 13.09
C VAL A 458 -4.18 8.46 12.06
N LEU A 459 -2.89 8.80 12.20
CA LEU A 459 -1.88 8.49 11.19
C LEU A 459 -1.77 6.99 10.94
N THR A 460 -1.72 6.20 12.02
CA THR A 460 -1.53 4.75 11.89
C THR A 460 -2.83 3.99 11.65
N GLY A 461 -3.98 4.54 12.03
CA GLY A 461 -5.28 4.02 11.64
C GLY A 461 -5.48 4.12 10.13
N ALA A 462 -5.11 5.27 9.55
CA ALA A 462 -5.12 5.46 8.10
C ALA A 462 -4.19 4.45 7.37
N VAL A 463 -2.96 4.26 7.87
CA VAL A 463 -2.03 3.25 7.33
C VAL A 463 -2.60 1.82 7.44
N MET A 464 -3.23 1.49 8.57
CA MET A 464 -3.85 0.16 8.77
C MET A 464 -4.97 -0.11 7.78
N GLY A 465 -5.85 0.86 7.58
CA GLY A 465 -6.98 0.72 6.67
C GLY A 465 -6.54 0.58 5.23
N ASP A 466 -5.60 1.40 4.82
CA ASP A 466 -4.96 1.34 3.51
C ASP A 466 -4.32 -0.03 3.25
N HIS A 467 -3.52 -0.51 4.18
CA HIS A 467 -2.85 -1.82 4.16
C HIS A 467 -3.83 -3.03 4.12
N CYS A 468 -5.10 -2.84 4.40
CA CYS A 468 -6.16 -3.87 4.31
C CYS A 468 -7.04 -3.71 3.08
N SER A 469 -6.96 -2.57 2.38
CA SER A 469 -7.92 -2.23 1.34
C SER A 469 -7.54 -2.83 -0.02
N PRO A 470 -8.48 -3.53 -0.69
CA PRO A 470 -8.25 -4.00 -2.05
C PRO A 470 -8.30 -2.87 -3.11
N ILE A 471 -8.62 -1.66 -2.70
CA ILE A 471 -8.65 -0.47 -3.55
C ILE A 471 -7.49 0.49 -3.25
N SER A 472 -6.57 0.10 -2.36
CA SER A 472 -5.40 0.87 -2.00
C SER A 472 -4.38 0.92 -3.12
N ASP A 473 -3.86 2.10 -3.38
CA ASP A 473 -2.81 2.33 -4.36
C ASP A 473 -1.48 1.65 -3.93
N THR A 474 -1.10 1.72 -2.65
CA THR A 474 0.13 1.08 -2.14
C THR A 474 0.05 -0.45 -2.24
N THR A 475 -1.11 -1.05 -1.95
CA THR A 475 -1.34 -2.50 -2.07
C THR A 475 -1.33 -2.94 -3.54
N VAL A 476 -1.87 -2.13 -4.46
CA VAL A 476 -1.77 -2.34 -5.93
C VAL A 476 -0.31 -2.33 -6.36
N MET A 477 0.47 -1.37 -5.88
CA MET A 477 1.90 -1.25 -6.22
C MET A 477 2.71 -2.44 -5.70
N SER A 478 2.54 -2.79 -4.43
CA SER A 478 3.23 -3.92 -3.80
C SER A 478 2.92 -5.23 -4.52
N SER A 479 1.65 -5.46 -4.90
CA SER A 479 1.24 -6.61 -5.72
C SER A 479 1.93 -6.61 -7.08
N THR A 480 1.95 -5.44 -7.76
CA THR A 480 2.51 -5.27 -9.10
C THR A 480 3.99 -5.58 -9.14
N PHE A 481 4.77 -4.95 -8.26
CA PHE A 481 6.22 -5.08 -8.26
C PHE A 481 6.69 -6.43 -7.72
N ALA A 482 5.97 -7.02 -6.76
CA ALA A 482 6.21 -8.40 -6.33
C ALA A 482 5.78 -9.43 -7.39
N GLY A 483 4.96 -9.05 -8.36
CA GLY A 483 4.39 -9.95 -9.38
C GLY A 483 3.36 -10.91 -8.79
N SER A 484 2.60 -10.46 -7.81
CA SER A 484 1.48 -11.18 -7.20
C SER A 484 0.16 -10.85 -7.89
N ASP A 485 -0.81 -11.77 -7.83
CA ASP A 485 -2.20 -11.40 -8.02
C ASP A 485 -2.62 -10.45 -6.89
N HIS A 486 -3.28 -9.36 -7.24
CA HIS A 486 -3.65 -8.33 -6.27
C HIS A 486 -4.63 -8.84 -5.22
N ILE A 487 -5.66 -9.56 -5.64
CA ILE A 487 -6.69 -10.05 -4.71
C ILE A 487 -6.17 -11.20 -3.84
N ASP A 488 -5.28 -12.05 -4.38
CA ASP A 488 -4.62 -13.08 -3.59
C ASP A 488 -3.66 -12.47 -2.56
N HIS A 489 -2.96 -11.37 -2.93
CA HIS A 489 -2.16 -10.59 -1.98
C HIS A 489 -3.04 -10.05 -0.84
N VAL A 490 -4.07 -9.28 -1.14
CA VAL A 490 -5.00 -8.72 -0.13
C VAL A 490 -5.56 -9.82 0.78
N ARG A 491 -6.06 -10.91 0.19
CA ARG A 491 -6.64 -12.03 0.92
C ARG A 491 -5.65 -12.70 1.89
N THR A 492 -4.38 -12.80 1.50
CA THR A 492 -3.34 -13.41 2.34
C THR A 492 -2.81 -12.47 3.41
N GLN A 493 -2.82 -11.15 3.16
CA GLN A 493 -2.33 -10.10 4.04
C GLN A 493 -3.32 -9.74 5.16
N ILE A 494 -4.63 -9.66 4.86
CA ILE A 494 -5.67 -9.23 5.81
C ILE A 494 -5.56 -9.91 7.19
N PRO A 495 -5.38 -11.24 7.33
CA PRO A 495 -5.25 -11.85 8.65
C PRO A 495 -4.07 -11.34 9.47
N TYR A 496 -2.97 -10.99 8.80
CA TYR A 496 -1.78 -10.42 9.45
C TYR A 496 -2.03 -8.98 9.88
N ALA A 497 -2.55 -8.16 8.99
CA ALA A 497 -2.88 -6.77 9.28
C ALA A 497 -3.92 -6.65 10.41
N ILE A 498 -4.98 -7.47 10.41
CA ILE A 498 -5.98 -7.50 11.49
C ILE A 498 -5.33 -7.92 12.81
N THR A 499 -4.44 -8.92 12.82
CA THR A 499 -3.75 -9.33 14.05
C THR A 499 -2.97 -8.16 14.65
N VAL A 500 -2.21 -7.44 13.82
CA VAL A 500 -1.47 -6.24 14.24
C VAL A 500 -2.42 -5.13 14.69
N ALA A 501 -3.52 -4.91 13.96
CA ALA A 501 -4.51 -3.89 14.30
C ALA A 501 -5.16 -4.11 15.66
N LEU A 502 -5.50 -5.35 16.00
CA LEU A 502 -6.06 -5.70 17.32
C LEU A 502 -5.05 -5.45 18.44
N ILE A 503 -3.76 -5.77 18.21
CA ILE A 503 -2.70 -5.46 19.17
C ILE A 503 -2.51 -3.94 19.30
N ALA A 504 -2.47 -3.21 18.19
CA ALA A 504 -2.34 -1.76 18.19
C ALA A 504 -3.53 -1.08 18.90
N ALA A 505 -4.76 -1.55 18.64
CA ALA A 505 -5.94 -1.08 19.36
C ALA A 505 -5.85 -1.31 20.86
N PHE A 506 -5.34 -2.47 21.28
CA PHE A 506 -5.08 -2.75 22.70
C PHE A 506 -4.00 -1.82 23.28
N CYS A 507 -2.92 -1.55 22.54
CA CYS A 507 -1.89 -0.59 22.96
C CYS A 507 -2.48 0.84 23.08
N TYR A 508 -3.38 1.27 22.20
CA TYR A 508 -4.06 2.57 22.33
C TYR A 508 -4.94 2.66 23.58
N ILE A 509 -5.55 1.55 24.03
CA ILE A 509 -6.27 1.53 25.32
C ILE A 509 -5.27 1.72 26.46
N LEU A 510 -4.15 0.99 26.46
CA LEU A 510 -3.12 1.09 27.49
C LEU A 510 -2.51 2.49 27.54
N ALA A 511 -2.16 3.06 26.40
CA ALA A 511 -1.66 4.44 26.30
C ALA A 511 -2.69 5.45 26.82
N GLY A 512 -3.99 5.28 26.50
CA GLY A 512 -5.07 6.12 26.97
C GLY A 512 -5.25 6.13 28.48
N ILE A 513 -4.98 5.02 29.15
CA ILE A 513 -4.99 4.94 30.64
C ILE A 513 -3.66 5.34 31.28
N GLY A 514 -2.66 5.80 30.48
CA GLY A 514 -1.41 6.35 30.96
C GLY A 514 -0.27 5.34 31.15
N VAL A 515 -0.33 4.17 30.51
CA VAL A 515 0.82 3.24 30.52
C VAL A 515 1.98 3.88 29.73
N PRO A 516 3.24 3.83 30.25
CA PRO A 516 4.40 4.36 29.53
C PRO A 516 4.59 3.68 28.18
N VAL A 517 4.82 4.46 27.12
CA VAL A 517 4.88 3.98 25.73
C VAL A 517 5.89 2.87 25.49
N ILE A 518 7.02 2.88 26.20
CA ILE A 518 8.05 1.82 26.09
C ILE A 518 7.48 0.48 26.56
N ILE A 519 6.73 0.48 27.65
CA ILE A 519 6.07 -0.73 28.18
C ILE A 519 5.02 -1.21 27.18
N ASP A 520 4.23 -0.30 26.60
CA ASP A 520 3.24 -0.60 25.57
C ASP A 520 3.86 -1.27 24.34
N ILE A 521 4.96 -0.71 23.81
CA ILE A 521 5.68 -1.30 22.69
C ILE A 521 6.17 -2.72 23.03
N ILE A 522 6.76 -2.92 24.23
CA ILE A 522 7.23 -4.24 24.67
C ILE A 522 6.06 -5.22 24.74
N ILE A 523 4.93 -4.81 25.32
CA ILE A 523 3.72 -5.63 25.36
C ILE A 523 3.26 -5.97 23.94
N GLY A 524 3.21 -5.00 23.04
CA GLY A 524 2.84 -5.18 21.64
C GLY A 524 3.74 -6.21 20.94
N ILE A 525 5.07 -6.09 21.09
CA ILE A 525 6.04 -7.03 20.51
C ILE A 525 5.83 -8.46 21.05
N VAL A 526 5.65 -8.60 22.36
CA VAL A 526 5.37 -9.91 22.99
C VAL A 526 4.08 -10.50 22.45
N LEU A 527 3.03 -9.71 22.32
CA LEU A 527 1.75 -10.16 21.78
C LEU A 527 1.86 -10.57 20.31
N VAL A 528 2.61 -9.84 19.47
CA VAL A 528 2.90 -10.24 18.08
C VAL A 528 3.55 -11.62 18.07
N TYR A 529 4.60 -11.82 18.85
CA TYR A 529 5.30 -13.11 18.89
C TYR A 529 4.39 -14.26 19.36
N VAL A 530 3.65 -14.05 20.45
CA VAL A 530 2.74 -15.05 21.03
C VAL A 530 1.62 -15.40 20.05
N LEU A 531 0.98 -14.39 19.43
CA LEU A 531 -0.12 -14.62 18.50
C LEU A 531 0.36 -15.29 17.20
N VAL A 532 1.51 -14.91 16.65
CA VAL A 532 2.10 -15.60 15.50
C VAL A 532 2.32 -17.07 15.83
N TYR A 533 2.90 -17.36 16.99
CA TYR A 533 3.16 -18.73 17.41
C TYR A 533 1.86 -19.53 17.61
N MET A 534 0.88 -18.95 18.27
CA MET A 534 -0.42 -19.57 18.55
C MET A 534 -1.21 -19.81 17.25
N LEU A 535 -1.40 -18.78 16.42
CA LEU A 535 -2.19 -18.85 15.18
C LEU A 535 -1.54 -19.78 14.16
N SER A 536 -0.21 -19.75 14.04
CA SER A 536 0.52 -20.68 13.17
C SER A 536 0.38 -22.14 13.63
N SER A 537 0.45 -22.39 14.94
CA SER A 537 0.28 -23.74 15.49
C SER A 537 -1.14 -24.27 15.27
N ILE A 538 -2.16 -23.43 15.41
CA ILE A 538 -3.57 -23.77 15.10
C ILE A 538 -3.70 -24.11 13.61
N SER A 539 -3.18 -23.26 12.73
CA SER A 539 -3.25 -23.45 11.28
C SER A 539 -2.49 -24.71 10.83
N ALA A 540 -1.31 -24.96 11.41
CA ALA A 540 -0.52 -26.16 11.16
C ALA A 540 -1.28 -27.44 11.55
N LYS A 541 -1.91 -27.43 12.72
CA LYS A 541 -2.73 -28.58 13.18
C LYS A 541 -3.92 -28.83 12.26
N GLN A 542 -4.58 -27.78 11.76
CA GLN A 542 -5.70 -27.90 10.81
C GLN A 542 -5.26 -28.49 9.47
N LEU A 543 -4.03 -28.21 9.03
CA LEU A 543 -3.48 -28.67 7.75
C LEU A 543 -2.68 -29.97 7.88
N GLY A 544 -2.50 -30.51 9.09
CA GLY A 544 -1.73 -31.72 9.33
C GLY A 544 -0.23 -31.58 9.09
N ILE A 545 0.32 -30.37 9.24
CA ILE A 545 1.74 -30.07 9.01
C ILE A 545 2.47 -29.73 10.31
N THR A 546 3.80 -29.78 10.25
CA THR A 546 4.69 -29.38 11.34
C THR A 546 5.63 -28.27 10.87
N PHE A 547 6.04 -27.36 11.77
CA PHE A 547 7.08 -26.36 11.51
C PHE A 547 8.46 -26.87 11.94
N PRO A 548 9.55 -26.44 11.27
CA PRO A 548 9.55 -25.62 10.05
C PRO A 548 9.02 -26.37 8.83
N LEU A 549 8.49 -25.62 7.85
CA LEU A 549 8.08 -26.21 6.56
C LEU A 549 9.32 -26.77 5.87
N LYS A 550 9.27 -28.05 5.47
CA LYS A 550 10.36 -28.68 4.72
C LYS A 550 10.51 -28.00 3.33
N GLU A 551 11.73 -27.75 2.91
CA GLU A 551 12.05 -27.30 1.55
C GLU A 551 12.21 -28.55 0.66
N VAL A 552 11.43 -28.64 -0.42
CA VAL A 552 11.42 -29.79 -1.35
C VAL A 552 12.78 -30.04 -2.02
N LEU A 553 13.65 -29.03 -2.05
CA LEU A 553 14.96 -29.10 -2.69
C LEU A 553 16.02 -29.91 -1.90
N GLU A 554 15.73 -30.36 -0.68
CA GLU A 554 16.66 -31.21 0.09
C GLU A 554 16.51 -32.70 -0.26
N GLU A 555 15.37 -33.15 -0.81
CA GLU A 555 15.10 -34.56 -1.12
C GLU A 555 15.61 -35.01 -2.51
N GLU A 556 15.92 -34.09 -3.45
CA GLU A 556 16.50 -34.47 -4.75
C GLU A 556 18.04 -34.52 -4.78
N LYS A 557 18.69 -34.31 -3.63
CA LYS A 557 20.17 -34.35 -3.52
C LYS A 557 20.71 -35.53 -2.72
N GLU A 558 19.85 -36.42 -2.21
CA GLU A 558 20.22 -37.75 -1.72
C GLU A 558 19.88 -38.82 -2.79
#